data_06d6b36e50edca5ab57be2f73d9d02b9
#
_entry.id   06d6b36e50edca5ab57be2f73d9d02b9
#
_cell.length_a   1.000
_cell.length_b   1.000
_cell.length_c   1.000
_cell.angle_alpha   90.00
_cell.angle_beta   90.00
_cell.angle_gamma   90.00
#
_symmetry.space_group_name_H-M   'P 1'
#
loop_
_entity.id
_entity.type
_entity.pdbx_description
1 polymer ?
#
loop_
_entity_poly.entity_id
_entity_poly.type
_entity_poly.pdbx_seq_one_letter_code
_entity_poly.pdbx_strand_id
1 'polypeptide(L)'
;HKTNCIYFFLSAIIWWVMKMKNKFSLRSIIVIIVLVIVVFMGGMYFGGHSTPAKEEITSTALTQKIRDINELAVSEYDYTKVGKFSNSLKFNGWTVPLTQKSFLITYEGKLKAGVDLSDVQIEKTDNKIIVKTSAVKILSNEIDENSIKVYDETKNIFNQISITDYKTFAKEQKEKVEKEAIKNKFIEKTKTKVKKNIKDLIYMTVDQDKYEVEVEVSE
;
A
#
# COMPACT_ATOMS: atom_id res chain seq x y z
N HIS A 1 -25.04 -14.77 17.58
CA HIS A 1 -25.35 -16.21 17.77
C HIS A 1 -25.23 -16.74 19.22
N LYS A 2 -24.76 -15.93 20.20
CA LYS A 2 -24.65 -16.36 21.61
C LYS A 2 -25.86 -16.01 22.48
N THR A 3 -26.75 -15.15 22.06
CA THR A 3 -27.93 -14.70 22.82
C THR A 3 -29.09 -15.72 22.83
N ASN A 4 -29.22 -16.52 21.79
CA ASN A 4 -30.32 -17.50 21.71
C ASN A 4 -30.15 -18.74 22.62
N CYS A 5 -28.92 -19.08 23.01
CA CYS A 5 -28.66 -20.23 23.88
C CYS A 5 -29.08 -19.94 25.35
N ILE A 6 -28.91 -18.70 25.80
CA ILE A 6 -29.24 -18.28 27.18
C ILE A 6 -30.77 -18.26 27.38
N TYR A 7 -31.52 -17.79 26.40
CA TYR A 7 -33.01 -17.79 26.48
C TYR A 7 -33.59 -19.20 26.45
N PHE A 8 -33.00 -20.13 25.73
CA PHE A 8 -33.40 -21.51 25.69
C PHE A 8 -33.15 -22.23 27.02
N PHE A 9 -32.03 -21.99 27.68
CA PHE A 9 -31.72 -22.52 29.00
C PHE A 9 -32.64 -21.94 30.10
N LEU A 10 -32.91 -20.64 30.06
CA LEU A 10 -33.81 -19.99 31.01
C LEU A 10 -35.26 -20.50 30.87
N SER A 11 -35.75 -20.68 29.65
CA SER A 11 -37.09 -21.21 29.41
C SER A 11 -37.23 -22.66 29.89
N ALA A 12 -36.20 -23.49 29.70
CA ALA A 12 -36.16 -24.86 30.16
C ALA A 12 -36.16 -24.96 31.70
N ILE A 13 -35.40 -24.10 32.38
CA ILE A 13 -35.32 -24.02 33.84
C ILE A 13 -36.67 -23.56 34.42
N ILE A 14 -37.29 -22.53 33.82
CA ILE A 14 -38.62 -22.03 34.29
C ILE A 14 -39.68 -23.10 34.10
N TRP A 15 -39.67 -23.81 32.97
CA TRP A 15 -40.62 -24.90 32.70
C TRP A 15 -40.46 -26.07 33.69
N TRP A 16 -39.20 -26.43 34.03
CA TRP A 16 -38.86 -27.49 34.97
C TRP A 16 -39.25 -27.11 36.42
N VAL A 17 -39.05 -25.87 36.86
CA VAL A 17 -39.46 -25.33 38.17
C VAL A 17 -41.00 -25.27 38.30
N MET A 18 -41.72 -24.91 37.23
CA MET A 18 -43.20 -24.91 37.24
C MET A 18 -43.81 -26.33 37.34
N LYS A 19 -43.13 -27.35 36.84
CA LYS A 19 -43.61 -28.75 36.90
C LYS A 19 -43.42 -29.40 38.27
N MET A 20 -42.57 -28.84 39.13
CA MET A 20 -42.25 -29.37 40.48
C MET A 20 -43.14 -28.85 41.59
N LYS A 21 -44.38 -28.43 41.33
CA LYS A 21 -45.26 -27.68 42.22
C LYS A 21 -45.78 -28.44 43.46
N ASN A 22 -45.37 -29.69 43.74
CA ASN A 22 -46.03 -30.46 44.79
C ASN A 22 -45.16 -31.13 45.87
N LYS A 23 -43.84 -30.91 45.94
CA LYS A 23 -43.01 -31.56 46.99
C LYS A 23 -41.87 -30.73 47.60
N PHE A 24 -41.76 -29.47 47.30
CA PHE A 24 -40.66 -28.68 47.89
C PHE A 24 -41.14 -27.70 48.96
N SER A 25 -40.56 -27.81 50.13
CA SER A 25 -40.74 -26.85 51.22
C SER A 25 -40.22 -25.46 50.76
N LEU A 26 -40.89 -24.41 51.21
CA LEU A 26 -40.48 -23.00 50.96
C LEU A 26 -39.01 -22.76 51.20
N ARG A 27 -38.42 -23.47 52.19
CA ARG A 27 -36.97 -23.44 52.48
C ARG A 27 -36.11 -23.97 51.35
N SER A 28 -36.50 -25.01 50.64
CA SER A 28 -35.76 -25.60 49.52
C SER A 28 -35.76 -24.68 48.31
N ILE A 29 -36.82 -23.92 48.06
CA ILE A 29 -36.90 -22.94 46.98
C ILE A 29 -35.92 -21.77 47.25
N ILE A 30 -35.86 -21.29 48.50
CA ILE A 30 -34.96 -20.22 48.90
C ILE A 30 -33.46 -20.66 48.70
N VAL A 31 -33.14 -21.90 49.08
CA VAL A 31 -31.77 -22.43 48.92
C VAL A 31 -31.36 -22.50 47.42
N ILE A 32 -32.25 -22.91 46.55
CA ILE A 32 -32.01 -22.97 45.12
C ILE A 32 -31.80 -21.58 44.51
N ILE A 33 -32.59 -20.59 44.91
CA ILE A 33 -32.44 -19.20 44.47
C ILE A 33 -31.11 -18.63 44.93
N VAL A 34 -30.69 -18.85 46.17
CA VAL A 34 -29.40 -18.41 46.70
C VAL A 34 -28.24 -19.06 45.93
N LEU A 35 -28.32 -20.37 45.65
CA LEU A 35 -27.33 -21.07 44.82
C LEU A 35 -27.19 -20.51 43.43
N VAL A 36 -28.32 -20.20 42.75
CA VAL A 36 -28.28 -19.56 41.42
C VAL A 36 -27.65 -18.16 41.47
N ILE A 37 -27.95 -17.37 42.50
CA ILE A 37 -27.35 -16.06 42.66
C ILE A 37 -25.82 -16.15 42.90
N VAL A 38 -25.39 -17.12 43.71
CA VAL A 38 -23.94 -17.32 43.99
C VAL A 38 -23.22 -17.76 42.70
N VAL A 39 -23.79 -18.68 41.91
CA VAL A 39 -23.22 -19.10 40.63
C VAL A 39 -23.22 -17.97 39.62
N PHE A 40 -24.25 -17.14 39.58
CA PHE A 40 -24.33 -15.99 38.70
C PHE A 40 -23.31 -14.89 39.10
N MET A 41 -23.18 -14.58 40.39
CA MET A 41 -22.16 -13.63 40.88
C MET A 41 -20.74 -14.18 40.72
N GLY A 42 -20.50 -15.47 40.95
CA GLY A 42 -19.25 -16.15 40.66
C GLY A 42 -18.89 -16.09 39.18
N GLY A 43 -19.86 -16.36 38.28
CA GLY A 43 -19.70 -16.28 36.84
C GLY A 43 -19.36 -14.86 36.35
N MET A 44 -19.98 -13.83 36.94
CA MET A 44 -19.60 -12.42 36.66
C MET A 44 -18.21 -12.07 37.17
N TYR A 45 -17.83 -12.56 38.35
CA TYR A 45 -16.51 -12.26 38.95
C TYR A 45 -15.36 -12.96 38.21
N PHE A 46 -15.53 -14.21 37.77
CA PHE A 46 -14.53 -14.95 37.00
C PHE A 46 -14.63 -14.71 35.48
N GLY A 47 -15.81 -14.38 34.94
CA GLY A 47 -15.99 -14.08 33.51
C GLY A 47 -15.53 -12.70 33.07
N GLY A 48 -15.38 -11.75 34.01
CA GLY A 48 -14.98 -10.37 33.69
C GLY A 48 -13.49 -10.15 33.48
N HIS A 49 -12.64 -11.17 33.65
CA HIS A 49 -11.19 -11.07 33.48
C HIS A 49 -10.64 -11.73 32.22
N SER A 50 -11.46 -11.97 31.23
CA SER A 50 -10.96 -12.21 29.86
C SER A 50 -10.52 -10.87 29.29
N THR A 51 -9.34 -10.41 29.64
CA THR A 51 -8.63 -9.44 28.80
C THR A 51 -8.64 -10.00 27.38
N PRO A 52 -9.16 -9.28 26.38
CA PRO A 52 -9.01 -9.71 25.00
C PRO A 52 -7.50 -9.88 24.79
N ALA A 53 -7.08 -11.10 24.48
CA ALA A 53 -5.70 -11.34 24.08
C ALA A 53 -5.46 -10.36 22.93
N LYS A 54 -4.62 -9.35 23.14
CA LYS A 54 -4.11 -8.49 22.08
C LYS A 54 -3.45 -9.46 21.11
N GLU A 55 -4.04 -9.66 19.95
CA GLU A 55 -3.51 -10.54 18.91
C GLU A 55 -2.11 -10.05 18.59
N GLU A 56 -1.08 -10.75 19.08
CA GLU A 56 0.31 -10.39 18.79
C GLU A 56 0.52 -10.65 17.31
N ILE A 57 0.56 -9.57 16.54
CA ILE A 57 0.80 -9.62 15.10
C ILE A 57 2.18 -10.28 14.90
N THR A 58 2.18 -11.44 14.28
CA THR A 58 3.41 -12.16 13.93
C THR A 58 4.14 -11.46 12.79
N SER A 59 5.48 -11.64 12.70
CA SER A 59 6.26 -11.12 11.57
C SER A 59 5.72 -11.57 10.22
N THR A 60 5.23 -12.82 10.12
CA THR A 60 4.63 -13.38 8.90
C THR A 60 3.36 -12.63 8.49
N ALA A 61 2.44 -12.35 9.43
CA ALA A 61 1.21 -11.62 9.14
C ALA A 61 1.51 -10.16 8.72
N LEU A 62 2.50 -9.54 9.35
CA LEU A 62 2.95 -8.20 9.00
C LEU A 62 3.59 -8.16 7.61
N THR A 63 4.47 -9.12 7.31
CA THR A 63 5.10 -9.28 5.99
C THR A 63 4.04 -9.44 4.90
N GLN A 64 3.02 -10.28 5.14
CA GLN A 64 1.96 -10.49 4.15
C GLN A 64 1.17 -9.19 3.88
N LYS A 65 0.77 -8.45 4.91
CA LYS A 65 0.07 -7.18 4.76
C LYS A 65 0.87 -6.14 3.97
N ILE A 66 2.19 -6.10 4.16
CA ILE A 66 3.06 -5.18 3.43
C ILE A 66 3.24 -5.63 1.98
N ARG A 67 3.41 -6.93 1.73
CA ARG A 67 3.52 -7.49 0.37
C ARG A 67 2.25 -7.27 -0.46
N ASP A 68 1.09 -7.30 0.15
CA ASP A 68 -0.19 -7.08 -0.54
C ASP A 68 -0.30 -5.67 -1.17
N ILE A 69 0.56 -4.73 -0.76
CA ILE A 69 0.65 -3.39 -1.35
C ILE A 69 1.39 -3.42 -2.70
N ASN A 70 2.23 -4.46 -2.97
CA ASN A 70 3.08 -4.62 -4.14
C ASN A 70 4.09 -3.48 -4.34
N GLU A 71 3.64 -2.32 -4.84
CA GLU A 71 4.48 -1.16 -5.08
C GLU A 71 4.07 0.03 -4.21
N LEU A 72 5.04 0.67 -3.56
CA LEU A 72 4.84 1.87 -2.78
C LEU A 72 5.48 3.07 -3.49
N ALA A 73 4.66 3.82 -4.24
CA ALA A 73 5.05 5.10 -4.82
C ALA A 73 4.96 6.20 -3.76
N VAL A 74 6.07 6.84 -3.42
CA VAL A 74 6.14 7.86 -2.35
C VAL A 74 6.57 9.23 -2.84
N SER A 75 7.07 9.33 -4.07
CA SER A 75 7.51 10.60 -4.66
C SER A 75 7.01 10.73 -6.08
N GLU A 76 6.51 11.92 -6.37
CA GLU A 76 6.16 12.35 -7.73
C GLU A 76 7.03 13.54 -8.13
N TYR A 77 7.35 13.62 -9.41
CA TYR A 77 8.05 14.71 -10.05
C TYR A 77 7.27 15.09 -11.31
N ASP A 78 6.52 16.18 -11.21
CA ASP A 78 5.82 16.75 -12.35
C ASP A 78 6.79 17.60 -13.17
N TYR A 79 6.72 17.50 -14.49
CA TYR A 79 7.57 18.26 -15.38
C TYR A 79 6.83 18.79 -16.60
N THR A 80 7.24 19.97 -17.05
CA THR A 80 6.85 20.55 -18.34
C THR A 80 8.11 20.73 -19.17
N LYS A 81 8.13 20.21 -20.38
CA LYS A 81 9.29 20.23 -21.27
C LYS A 81 8.93 20.72 -22.66
N VAL A 82 9.94 21.31 -23.32
CA VAL A 82 9.92 21.59 -24.74
C VAL A 82 10.81 20.55 -25.41
N GLY A 83 10.28 19.84 -26.37
CA GLY A 83 11.01 18.83 -27.08
C GLY A 83 11.06 19.11 -28.57
N LYS A 84 12.23 18.96 -29.18
CA LYS A 84 12.44 19.04 -30.62
C LYS A 84 12.85 17.66 -31.14
N PHE A 85 12.16 17.21 -32.17
CA PHE A 85 12.55 16.07 -32.98
C PHE A 85 13.04 16.54 -34.35
N SER A 86 14.09 15.93 -34.88
CA SER A 86 14.55 16.17 -36.25
C SER A 86 15.21 14.92 -36.78
N ASN A 87 14.82 14.53 -38.00
CA ASN A 87 15.38 13.37 -38.70
C ASN A 87 15.43 13.65 -40.20
N SER A 88 16.33 12.95 -40.91
CA SER A 88 16.49 13.03 -42.36
C SER A 88 16.77 11.64 -42.92
N LEU A 89 16.39 11.36 -44.16
CA LEU A 89 16.76 10.12 -44.81
C LEU A 89 18.30 10.07 -45.04
N LYS A 90 18.84 8.87 -44.89
CA LYS A 90 20.26 8.59 -45.14
C LYS A 90 20.39 7.56 -46.24
N PHE A 91 21.31 7.79 -47.15
CA PHE A 91 21.70 6.86 -48.20
C PHE A 91 23.21 6.66 -48.19
N ASN A 92 23.66 5.44 -47.99
CA ASN A 92 25.09 5.11 -47.87
C ASN A 92 25.87 6.03 -46.88
N GLY A 93 25.27 6.43 -45.75
CA GLY A 93 25.87 7.33 -44.79
C GLY A 93 25.70 8.83 -45.08
N TRP A 94 25.25 9.20 -46.28
CA TRP A 94 25.02 10.60 -46.67
C TRP A 94 23.57 11.01 -46.35
N THR A 95 23.41 12.24 -45.83
CA THR A 95 22.07 12.80 -45.63
C THR A 95 21.48 13.25 -46.94
N VAL A 96 20.30 12.75 -47.28
CA VAL A 96 19.59 13.11 -48.53
C VAL A 96 19.05 14.54 -48.37
N PRO A 97 19.39 15.49 -49.26
CA PRO A 97 18.87 16.84 -49.23
C PRO A 97 17.32 16.87 -49.32
N LEU A 98 16.70 17.89 -48.73
CA LEU A 98 15.23 18.11 -48.79
C LEU A 98 14.36 16.99 -48.15
N THR A 99 14.96 16.10 -47.35
CA THR A 99 14.25 15.03 -46.66
C THR A 99 14.14 15.23 -45.14
N GLN A 100 14.57 16.40 -44.64
CA GLN A 100 14.48 16.70 -43.22
C GLN A 100 13.02 16.82 -42.79
N LYS A 101 12.66 16.09 -41.75
CA LYS A 101 11.41 16.23 -41.01
C LYS A 101 11.73 16.64 -39.60
N SER A 102 10.87 17.50 -39.00
CA SER A 102 11.02 17.94 -37.63
C SER A 102 9.69 18.36 -37.03
N PHE A 103 9.60 18.29 -35.73
CA PHE A 103 8.56 18.94 -34.96
C PHE A 103 9.10 19.54 -33.68
N LEU A 104 8.43 20.57 -33.18
CA LEU A 104 8.68 21.22 -31.92
C LEU A 104 7.37 21.19 -31.10
N ILE A 105 7.41 20.58 -29.93
CA ILE A 105 6.25 20.44 -29.07
C ILE A 105 6.59 20.81 -27.64
N THR A 106 5.55 21.26 -26.88
CA THR A 106 5.59 21.21 -25.43
C THR A 106 4.73 20.05 -24.94
N TYR A 107 5.11 19.51 -23.81
CA TYR A 107 4.39 18.42 -23.16
C TYR A 107 4.64 18.45 -21.65
N GLU A 108 3.68 17.95 -20.91
CA GLU A 108 3.77 17.71 -19.48
C GLU A 108 3.90 16.22 -19.21
N GLY A 109 4.44 15.88 -18.07
CA GLY A 109 4.53 14.49 -17.66
C GLY A 109 4.77 14.35 -16.18
N LYS A 110 4.68 13.12 -15.73
CA LYS A 110 4.79 12.75 -14.32
C LYS A 110 5.71 11.53 -14.17
N LEU A 111 6.69 11.65 -13.30
CA LEU A 111 7.59 10.58 -12.93
C LEU A 111 7.31 10.19 -11.49
N LYS A 112 7.08 8.90 -11.24
CA LYS A 112 6.86 8.34 -9.91
C LYS A 112 8.03 7.46 -9.51
N ALA A 113 8.45 7.58 -8.25
CA ALA A 113 9.49 6.74 -7.68
C ALA A 113 9.06 6.17 -6.32
N GLY A 114 9.57 4.99 -6.01
CA GLY A 114 9.23 4.25 -4.81
C GLY A 114 9.98 2.94 -4.72
N VAL A 115 9.41 1.98 -3.99
CA VAL A 115 9.97 0.65 -3.80
C VAL A 115 8.96 -0.42 -4.18
N ASP A 116 9.48 -1.56 -4.58
CA ASP A 116 8.76 -2.80 -4.74
C ASP A 116 8.76 -3.55 -3.41
N LEU A 117 7.58 -3.84 -2.89
CA LEU A 117 7.38 -4.50 -1.61
C LEU A 117 7.11 -6.01 -1.73
N SER A 118 7.09 -6.55 -2.94
CA SER A 118 6.84 -7.98 -3.17
C SER A 118 7.86 -8.87 -2.44
N ASP A 119 9.12 -8.43 -2.37
CA ASP A 119 10.22 -9.13 -1.73
C ASP A 119 10.60 -8.59 -0.34
N VAL A 120 9.71 -7.78 0.27
CA VAL A 120 9.94 -7.23 1.61
C VAL A 120 10.15 -8.36 2.63
N GLN A 121 11.12 -8.17 3.52
CA GLN A 121 11.40 -9.06 4.65
C GLN A 121 11.22 -8.29 5.95
N ILE A 122 10.54 -8.89 6.92
CA ILE A 122 10.31 -8.30 8.23
C ILE A 122 10.79 -9.26 9.30
N GLU A 123 11.77 -8.79 10.07
CA GLU A 123 12.30 -9.47 11.25
C GLU A 123 11.75 -8.77 12.49
N LYS A 124 11.11 -9.52 13.38
CA LYS A 124 10.55 -9.01 14.64
C LYS A 124 11.25 -9.68 15.82
N THR A 125 11.74 -8.87 16.73
CA THR A 125 12.24 -9.26 18.04
C THR A 125 11.30 -8.74 19.14
N ASP A 126 11.65 -8.92 20.41
CA ASP A 126 10.78 -8.53 21.54
C ASP A 126 10.44 -7.04 21.56
N ASN A 127 11.37 -6.18 21.11
CA ASN A 127 11.23 -4.72 21.14
C ASN A 127 11.60 -4.01 19.81
N LYS A 128 11.99 -4.76 18.77
CA LYS A 128 12.45 -4.17 17.51
C LYS A 128 11.85 -4.88 16.30
N ILE A 129 11.50 -4.08 15.28
CA ILE A 129 11.04 -4.55 13.98
C ILE A 129 11.98 -3.98 12.93
N ILE A 130 12.64 -4.85 12.17
CA ILE A 130 13.51 -4.49 11.06
C ILE A 130 12.80 -4.83 9.77
N VAL A 131 12.62 -3.83 8.90
CA VAL A 131 12.01 -3.98 7.57
C VAL A 131 13.08 -3.80 6.52
N LYS A 132 13.36 -4.84 5.74
CA LYS A 132 14.30 -4.82 4.61
C LYS A 132 13.54 -4.78 3.30
N THR A 133 13.82 -3.81 2.44
CA THR A 133 13.14 -3.61 1.16
C THR A 133 14.13 -3.49 0.02
N SER A 134 13.63 -3.66 -1.21
CA SER A 134 14.39 -3.42 -2.44
C SER A 134 14.89 -1.97 -2.53
N ALA A 135 15.79 -1.71 -3.49
CA ALA A 135 16.24 -0.36 -3.81
C ALA A 135 15.09 0.52 -4.33
N VAL A 136 15.20 1.82 -4.10
CA VAL A 136 14.29 2.79 -4.71
C VAL A 136 14.51 2.82 -6.21
N LYS A 137 13.42 2.71 -6.96
CA LYS A 137 13.42 2.76 -8.43
C LYS A 137 12.37 3.73 -8.96
N ILE A 138 12.51 4.11 -10.21
CA ILE A 138 11.45 4.77 -10.96
C ILE A 138 10.40 3.71 -11.28
N LEU A 139 9.17 3.93 -10.83
CA LEU A 139 8.04 3.02 -11.00
C LEU A 139 7.28 3.34 -12.30
N SER A 140 7.10 4.63 -12.60
CA SER A 140 6.50 5.07 -13.86
C SER A 140 7.05 6.41 -14.31
N ASN A 141 7.02 6.63 -15.63
CA ASN A 141 7.30 7.90 -16.27
C ASN A 141 6.33 8.07 -17.43
N GLU A 142 5.36 8.93 -17.26
CA GLU A 142 4.24 9.09 -18.19
C GLU A 142 4.23 10.52 -18.73
N ILE A 143 4.02 10.64 -20.04
CA ILE A 143 3.74 11.92 -20.70
C ILE A 143 2.22 12.03 -20.79
N ASP A 144 1.67 13.15 -20.36
CA ASP A 144 0.25 13.45 -20.57
C ASP A 144 0.02 13.84 -22.03
N GLU A 145 -0.57 12.93 -22.79
CA GLU A 145 -0.84 13.13 -24.23
C GLU A 145 -1.80 14.31 -24.47
N ASN A 146 -2.68 14.64 -23.53
CA ASN A 146 -3.60 15.76 -23.64
C ASN A 146 -2.90 17.12 -23.45
N SER A 147 -1.71 17.12 -22.86
CA SER A 147 -0.91 18.33 -22.65
C SER A 147 -0.08 18.73 -23.88
N ILE A 148 0.00 17.87 -24.87
CA ILE A 148 0.87 18.07 -26.05
C ILE A 148 0.36 19.24 -26.89
N LYS A 149 1.25 20.24 -27.07
CA LYS A 149 1.01 21.38 -27.95
C LYS A 149 2.09 21.42 -29.01
N VAL A 150 1.67 21.36 -30.27
CA VAL A 150 2.57 21.46 -31.42
C VAL A 150 2.78 22.94 -31.76
N TYR A 151 4.03 23.38 -31.75
CA TYR A 151 4.42 24.75 -32.13
C TYR A 151 4.89 24.84 -33.55
N ASP A 152 5.58 23.80 -34.04
CA ASP A 152 6.10 23.75 -35.40
C ASP A 152 6.14 22.29 -35.87
N GLU A 153 5.81 22.06 -37.12
CA GLU A 153 5.80 20.77 -37.77
C GLU A 153 6.17 20.87 -39.25
N THR A 154 7.15 20.12 -39.68
CA THR A 154 7.55 20.08 -41.09
C THR A 154 6.63 19.16 -41.88
N LYS A 155 5.93 19.70 -42.87
CA LYS A 155 5.11 18.95 -43.82
C LYS A 155 5.97 18.49 -45.03
N ASN A 156 6.86 17.53 -44.83
CA ASN A 156 7.73 17.03 -45.87
C ASN A 156 7.05 15.89 -46.67
N ILE A 157 6.93 16.05 -47.97
CA ILE A 157 6.27 15.04 -48.86
C ILE A 157 7.14 13.80 -49.08
N PHE A 158 8.47 13.92 -48.99
CA PHE A 158 9.41 12.82 -49.19
C PHE A 158 9.75 12.04 -47.95
N ASN A 159 9.53 12.65 -46.77
CA ASN A 159 9.81 12.04 -45.45
C ASN A 159 8.79 12.56 -44.45
N GLN A 160 7.62 11.96 -44.42
CA GLN A 160 6.53 12.37 -43.55
C GLN A 160 6.81 11.94 -42.07
N ILE A 161 6.33 12.72 -41.10
CA ILE A 161 6.34 12.35 -39.69
C ILE A 161 5.41 11.14 -39.50
N SER A 162 5.89 10.17 -38.74
CA SER A 162 5.19 8.91 -38.45
C SER A 162 4.97 8.71 -36.97
N ILE A 163 4.05 7.83 -36.60
CA ILE A 163 3.84 7.40 -35.21
C ILE A 163 5.13 6.82 -34.60
N THR A 164 5.98 6.18 -35.43
CA THR A 164 7.29 5.65 -34.97
C THR A 164 8.23 6.77 -34.55
N ASP A 165 8.22 7.90 -35.26
CA ASP A 165 9.03 9.07 -34.87
C ASP A 165 8.59 9.62 -33.50
N TYR A 166 7.28 9.71 -33.27
CA TYR A 166 6.75 10.11 -31.98
C TYR A 166 7.13 9.12 -30.86
N LYS A 167 7.00 7.81 -31.08
CA LYS A 167 7.41 6.79 -30.11
C LYS A 167 8.88 6.91 -29.74
N THR A 168 9.77 7.08 -30.73
CA THR A 168 11.20 7.26 -30.52
C THR A 168 11.46 8.52 -29.72
N PHE A 169 10.85 9.64 -30.12
CA PHE A 169 10.94 10.91 -29.40
C PHE A 169 10.47 10.77 -27.94
N ALA A 170 9.28 10.21 -27.70
CA ALA A 170 8.73 10.06 -26.36
C ALA A 170 9.66 9.23 -25.47
N LYS A 171 10.22 8.12 -25.98
CA LYS A 171 11.18 7.29 -25.26
C LYS A 171 12.43 8.10 -24.88
N GLU A 172 13.04 8.81 -25.85
CA GLU A 172 14.23 9.62 -25.59
C GLU A 172 13.98 10.73 -24.57
N GLN A 173 12.80 11.36 -24.62
CA GLN A 173 12.46 12.41 -23.67
C GLN A 173 12.27 11.86 -22.25
N LYS A 174 11.59 10.71 -22.12
CA LYS A 174 11.46 10.01 -20.83
C LYS A 174 12.82 9.69 -20.21
N GLU A 175 13.73 9.11 -21.00
CA GLU A 175 15.11 8.81 -20.54
C GLU A 175 15.88 10.06 -20.10
N LYS A 176 15.70 11.20 -20.81
CA LYS A 176 16.32 12.48 -20.41
C LYS A 176 15.79 12.97 -19.06
N VAL A 177 14.47 12.93 -18.86
CA VAL A 177 13.85 13.35 -17.60
C VAL A 177 14.29 12.47 -16.45
N GLU A 178 14.37 11.16 -16.64
CA GLU A 178 14.85 10.22 -15.62
C GLU A 178 16.30 10.52 -15.22
N LYS A 179 17.19 10.71 -16.19
CA LYS A 179 18.60 11.10 -15.92
C LYS A 179 18.68 12.42 -15.19
N GLU A 180 17.85 13.41 -15.55
CA GLU A 180 17.80 14.71 -14.87
C GLU A 180 17.30 14.56 -13.43
N ALA A 181 16.25 13.80 -13.20
CA ALA A 181 15.69 13.55 -11.87
C ALA A 181 16.73 12.85 -10.96
N ILE A 182 17.44 11.83 -11.47
CA ILE A 182 18.51 11.14 -10.75
C ILE A 182 19.63 12.14 -10.39
N LYS A 183 20.09 12.94 -11.35
CA LYS A 183 21.11 13.98 -11.11
C LYS A 183 20.69 14.98 -10.03
N ASN A 184 19.41 15.29 -9.94
CA ASN A 184 18.84 16.21 -8.95
C ASN A 184 18.54 15.55 -7.60
N LYS A 185 19.11 14.38 -7.33
CA LYS A 185 18.97 13.61 -6.09
C LYS A 185 17.53 13.21 -5.77
N PHE A 186 16.72 12.98 -6.80
CA PHE A 186 15.33 12.58 -6.63
C PHE A 186 15.22 11.21 -5.95
N ILE A 187 16.08 10.27 -6.32
CA ILE A 187 16.13 8.92 -5.73
C ILE A 187 16.50 8.97 -4.25
N GLU A 188 17.52 9.74 -3.86
CA GLU A 188 17.94 9.87 -2.45
C GLU A 188 16.84 10.50 -1.58
N LYS A 189 16.19 11.54 -2.10
CA LYS A 189 15.04 12.15 -1.43
C LYS A 189 13.89 11.18 -1.29
N THR A 190 13.66 10.36 -2.30
CA THR A 190 12.63 9.30 -2.28
C THR A 190 12.99 8.22 -1.26
N LYS A 191 14.25 7.81 -1.17
CA LYS A 191 14.74 6.84 -0.17
C LYS A 191 14.39 7.27 1.27
N THR A 192 14.57 8.56 1.56
CA THR A 192 14.20 9.13 2.87
C THR A 192 12.69 9.05 3.13
N LYS A 193 11.88 9.38 2.13
CA LYS A 193 10.41 9.30 2.23
C LYS A 193 9.93 7.86 2.37
N VAL A 194 10.52 6.91 1.63
CA VAL A 194 10.21 5.47 1.71
C VAL A 194 10.43 4.98 3.13
N LYS A 195 11.59 5.26 3.73
CA LYS A 195 11.88 4.87 5.12
C LYS A 195 10.82 5.38 6.09
N LYS A 196 10.45 6.65 5.97
CA LYS A 196 9.43 7.25 6.81
C LYS A 196 8.06 6.59 6.60
N ASN A 197 7.61 6.47 5.36
CA ASN A 197 6.27 5.95 5.06
C ASN A 197 6.11 4.48 5.47
N ILE A 198 7.14 3.65 5.26
CA ILE A 198 7.12 2.26 5.74
C ILE A 198 7.09 2.21 7.27
N LYS A 199 7.88 3.05 7.94
CA LYS A 199 7.86 3.15 9.40
C LYS A 199 6.49 3.54 9.92
N ASP A 200 5.86 4.56 9.34
CA ASP A 200 4.53 5.02 9.69
C ASP A 200 3.48 3.90 9.45
N LEU A 201 3.59 3.18 8.33
CA LEU A 201 2.70 2.06 8.00
C LEU A 201 2.80 0.91 9.02
N ILE A 202 4.01 0.58 9.47
CA ILE A 202 4.21 -0.42 10.53
C ILE A 202 3.59 0.06 11.84
N TYR A 203 3.78 1.33 12.22
CA TYR A 203 3.22 1.89 13.45
C TYR A 203 1.70 1.97 13.46
N MET A 204 1.03 1.94 12.31
CA MET A 204 -0.43 1.79 12.26
C MET A 204 -0.91 0.40 12.69
N THR A 205 -0.02 -0.60 12.71
CA THR A 205 -0.36 -2.00 12.98
C THR A 205 0.21 -2.52 14.30
N VAL A 206 1.21 -1.82 14.87
CA VAL A 206 1.88 -2.22 16.10
C VAL A 206 1.88 -1.08 17.12
N ASP A 207 2.13 -1.43 18.37
CA ASP A 207 2.24 -0.46 19.46
C ASP A 207 3.58 0.29 19.38
N GLN A 208 3.52 1.60 19.19
CA GLN A 208 4.70 2.47 19.06
C GLN A 208 5.53 2.55 20.34
N ASP A 209 4.90 2.37 21.50
CA ASP A 209 5.58 2.40 22.79
C ASP A 209 6.33 1.07 23.08
N LYS A 210 5.94 -0.01 22.40
CA LYS A 210 6.53 -1.34 22.55
C LYS A 210 7.65 -1.63 21.57
N TYR A 211 7.54 -1.12 20.32
CA TYR A 211 8.45 -1.50 19.23
C TYR A 211 9.17 -0.31 18.64
N GLU A 212 10.50 -0.45 18.50
CA GLU A 212 11.31 0.41 17.65
C GLU A 212 11.31 -0.15 16.22
N VAL A 213 10.98 0.68 15.23
CA VAL A 213 10.95 0.28 13.82
C VAL A 213 12.15 0.86 13.08
N GLU A 214 12.94 -0.01 12.47
CA GLU A 214 14.05 0.35 11.58
C GLU A 214 13.75 -0.12 10.16
N VAL A 215 14.03 0.74 9.16
CA VAL A 215 13.80 0.45 7.74
C VAL A 215 15.11 0.52 6.98
N GLU A 216 15.51 -0.62 6.44
CA GLU A 216 16.68 -0.79 5.59
C GLU A 216 16.22 -0.83 4.13
N VAL A 217 16.70 0.11 3.32
CA VAL A 217 16.44 0.17 1.88
C VAL A 217 17.73 -0.18 1.17
N SER A 218 17.68 -1.20 0.31
CA SER A 218 18.84 -1.66 -0.48
C SER A 218 19.45 -0.52 -1.32
N GLU A 219 20.68 -0.66 -1.71
CA GLU A 219 21.38 0.29 -2.59
C GLU A 219 21.05 0.06 -4.07
#